data_4d06472596b29b6e9b6d66d72f00d4ae
#
_entry.id   4d06472596b29b6e9b6d66d72f00d4ae
#
_cell.length_a   1.000
_cell.length_b   1.000
_cell.length_c   1.000
_cell.angle_alpha   90.00
_cell.angle_beta   90.00
_cell.angle_gamma   90.00
#
_symmetry.space_group_name_H-M   'P 1'
#
loop_
_entity.id
_entity.type
_entity.pdbx_description
1 polymer ?
#
loop_
_entity_poly.entity_id
_entity_poly.type
_entity_poly.pdbx_seq_one_letter_code
_entity_poly.pdbx_strand_id
1 'polypeptide(L)'
;MLDAKTRDHLLYRATLDSVYQSNPRNVLTALMLGNERFSQKTDFLRKSEEVIPDTALRRKPFLILTDIDLPSSLENIFDLNEKMFLQVSSPACLTNPKQMAVMEYAVQYAGTKVIMILAHNNSKIIGAACDNVQTGLFPYITKELQNAMTTTQEFADRSSANKDFVDHVAKNQAQISITQIMSQSPLLKQLVMDGKVVVLSAFYNDKTGVVTPLKDNNPLNSLTKN
;
A
#
# COMPACT_ATOMS: atom_id res chain seq x y z
N MET A 1 29.43 13.37 -20.64
CA MET A 1 28.12 12.69 -20.44
C MET A 1 28.40 11.42 -19.64
N LEU A 2 27.77 11.19 -18.50
CA LEU A 2 27.94 9.95 -17.74
C LEU A 2 27.42 8.78 -18.57
N ASP A 3 28.11 7.64 -18.55
CA ASP A 3 27.58 6.42 -19.17
C ASP A 3 26.33 5.92 -18.43
N ALA A 4 25.53 5.09 -19.10
CA ALA A 4 24.25 4.59 -18.57
C ALA A 4 24.42 3.87 -17.23
N LYS A 5 25.46 3.05 -17.09
CA LYS A 5 25.73 2.27 -15.87
C LYS A 5 26.05 3.17 -14.68
N THR A 6 26.87 4.19 -14.88
CA THR A 6 27.22 5.18 -13.83
C THR A 6 25.99 5.98 -13.41
N ARG A 7 25.14 6.38 -14.36
CA ARG A 7 23.89 7.08 -14.08
C ARG A 7 22.94 6.21 -13.25
N ASP A 8 22.74 4.96 -13.64
CA ASP A 8 21.86 4.03 -12.95
C ASP A 8 22.36 3.72 -11.53
N HIS A 9 23.69 3.59 -11.35
CA HIS A 9 24.30 3.46 -10.02
C HIS A 9 24.05 4.67 -9.12
N LEU A 10 24.23 5.89 -9.62
CA LEU A 10 23.98 7.12 -8.85
C LEU A 10 22.50 7.23 -8.47
N LEU A 11 21.59 6.88 -9.38
CA LEU A 11 20.16 6.89 -9.12
C LEU A 11 19.76 5.84 -8.09
N TYR A 12 20.34 4.65 -8.16
CA TYR A 12 20.18 3.60 -7.15
C TYR A 12 20.60 4.06 -5.76
N ARG A 13 21.79 4.64 -5.64
CA ARG A 13 22.30 5.20 -4.38
C ARG A 13 21.40 6.29 -3.81
N ALA A 14 21.01 7.25 -4.63
CA ALA A 14 20.09 8.33 -4.22
C ALA A 14 18.73 7.79 -3.74
N THR A 15 18.23 6.72 -4.38
CA THR A 15 16.99 6.08 -3.96
C THR A 15 17.15 5.34 -2.63
N LEU A 16 18.24 4.60 -2.44
CA LEU A 16 18.55 3.94 -1.16
C LEU A 16 18.66 4.98 -0.03
N ASP A 17 19.39 6.06 -0.25
CA ASP A 17 19.54 7.12 0.74
C ASP A 17 18.19 7.73 1.11
N SER A 18 17.29 7.91 0.13
CA SER A 18 15.95 8.41 0.37
C SER A 18 15.08 7.42 1.14
N VAL A 19 15.15 6.13 0.79
CA VAL A 19 14.36 5.05 1.43
C VAL A 19 14.73 4.85 2.91
N TYR A 20 16.02 4.98 3.24
CA TYR A 20 16.50 4.78 4.62
C TYR A 20 16.54 6.04 5.47
N GLN A 21 16.04 7.16 4.98
CA GLN A 21 15.95 8.41 5.75
C GLN A 21 15.00 8.29 6.96
N SER A 22 15.21 9.14 7.94
CA SER A 22 14.32 9.26 9.10
C SER A 22 12.99 9.97 8.78
N ASN A 23 12.93 10.75 7.68
CA ASN A 23 11.75 11.49 7.26
C ASN A 23 10.78 10.58 6.47
N PRO A 24 9.58 10.27 7.01
CA PRO A 24 8.63 9.38 6.35
C PRO A 24 8.12 9.88 4.99
N ARG A 25 8.10 11.20 4.77
CA ARG A 25 7.67 11.78 3.48
C ARG A 25 8.66 11.45 2.37
N ASN A 26 9.97 11.58 2.64
CA ASN A 26 10.99 11.22 1.66
C ASN A 26 10.94 9.73 1.35
N VAL A 27 10.68 8.90 2.37
CA VAL A 27 10.50 7.46 2.21
C VAL A 27 9.29 7.15 1.32
N LEU A 28 8.14 7.83 1.55
CA LEU A 28 6.96 7.69 0.69
C LEU A 28 7.24 8.18 -0.75
N THR A 29 7.93 9.29 -0.90
CA THR A 29 8.32 9.81 -2.22
C THR A 29 9.16 8.79 -2.99
N ALA A 30 10.13 8.15 -2.34
CA ALA A 30 10.94 7.09 -2.96
C ALA A 30 10.09 5.90 -3.43
N LEU A 31 9.10 5.49 -2.63
CA LEU A 31 8.15 4.44 -2.99
C LEU A 31 7.35 4.81 -4.24
N MET A 32 6.81 6.03 -4.29
CA MET A 32 6.00 6.50 -5.42
C MET A 32 6.82 6.69 -6.70
N LEU A 33 8.07 7.16 -6.60
CA LEU A 33 8.99 7.23 -7.74
C LEU A 33 9.32 5.84 -8.30
N GLY A 34 9.36 4.82 -7.44
CA GLY A 34 9.49 3.42 -7.87
C GLY A 34 8.29 2.99 -8.72
N ASN A 35 7.08 3.32 -8.30
CA ASN A 35 5.88 3.03 -9.09
C ASN A 35 5.85 3.82 -10.42
N GLU A 36 6.32 5.06 -10.42
CA GLU A 36 6.43 5.84 -11.65
C GLU A 36 7.35 5.13 -12.67
N ARG A 37 8.53 4.66 -12.23
CA ARG A 37 9.43 3.91 -13.10
C ARG A 37 8.78 2.64 -13.64
N PHE A 38 8.08 1.88 -12.80
CA PHE A 38 7.37 0.68 -13.21
C PHE A 38 6.30 0.99 -14.28
N SER A 39 5.44 1.97 -14.03
CA SER A 39 4.36 2.36 -14.94
C SER A 39 4.87 2.88 -16.28
N GLN A 40 6.04 3.54 -16.29
CA GLN A 40 6.73 4.03 -17.49
C GLN A 40 7.64 2.99 -18.14
N LYS A 41 7.72 1.76 -17.60
CA LYS A 41 8.59 0.67 -18.09
C LYS A 41 10.09 1.03 -18.07
N THR A 42 10.49 1.87 -17.13
CA THR A 42 11.89 2.28 -16.89
C THR A 42 12.44 1.68 -15.60
N ASP A 43 11.85 0.59 -15.14
CA ASP A 43 12.23 -0.13 -13.92
C ASP A 43 13.66 -0.67 -14.00
N PHE A 44 14.43 -0.49 -12.94
CA PHE A 44 15.82 -0.93 -12.87
C PHE A 44 16.27 -1.39 -11.47
N LEU A 45 15.70 -0.86 -10.39
CA LEU A 45 16.18 -1.15 -9.03
C LEU A 45 15.97 -2.60 -8.61
N ARG A 46 14.82 -3.18 -8.94
CA ARG A 46 14.53 -4.59 -8.67
C ARG A 46 15.46 -5.56 -9.42
N LYS A 47 16.02 -5.09 -10.53
CA LYS A 47 16.95 -5.86 -11.39
C LYS A 47 18.42 -5.61 -11.04
N SER A 48 18.69 -4.70 -10.11
CA SER A 48 20.07 -4.37 -9.72
C SER A 48 20.68 -5.53 -8.93
N GLU A 49 21.85 -5.98 -9.37
CA GLU A 49 22.68 -6.95 -8.64
C GLU A 49 23.45 -6.32 -7.48
N GLU A 50 23.28 -5.03 -7.24
CA GLU A 50 23.97 -4.35 -6.16
C GLU A 50 23.58 -4.88 -4.79
N VAL A 51 24.59 -5.23 -4.00
CA VAL A 51 24.42 -5.74 -2.65
C VAL A 51 23.92 -4.60 -1.73
N ILE A 52 22.72 -4.76 -1.20
CA ILE A 52 22.25 -3.89 -0.11
C ILE A 52 23.06 -4.24 1.15
N PRO A 53 23.69 -3.26 1.82
CA PRO A 53 24.45 -3.53 3.04
C PRO A 53 23.60 -4.25 4.09
N ASP A 54 24.16 -5.23 4.80
CA ASP A 54 23.47 -6.00 5.84
C ASP A 54 22.82 -5.13 6.91
N THR A 55 23.43 -4.01 7.25
CA THR A 55 22.88 -3.02 8.18
C THR A 55 21.59 -2.39 7.66
N ALA A 56 21.47 -2.20 6.35
CA ALA A 56 20.25 -1.70 5.70
C ALA A 56 19.20 -2.80 5.58
N LEU A 57 19.58 -4.06 5.33
CA LEU A 57 18.66 -5.20 5.21
C LEU A 57 17.84 -5.48 6.49
N ARG A 58 18.33 -5.04 7.66
CA ARG A 58 17.61 -5.17 8.93
C ARG A 58 16.44 -4.20 9.03
N ARG A 59 16.42 -3.13 8.23
CA ARG A 59 15.34 -2.15 8.22
C ARG A 59 14.35 -2.46 7.11
N LYS A 60 13.06 -2.37 7.45
CA LYS A 60 11.94 -2.55 6.53
C LYS A 60 11.19 -1.23 6.44
N PRO A 61 11.66 -0.28 5.61
CA PRO A 61 11.08 1.06 5.54
C PRO A 61 9.61 1.07 5.17
N PHE A 62 9.12 0.02 4.50
CA PHE A 62 7.73 -0.10 4.06
C PHE A 62 7.05 -1.31 4.69
N LEU A 63 5.82 -1.13 5.16
CA LEU A 63 4.85 -2.19 5.35
C LEU A 63 3.66 -1.94 4.43
N ILE A 64 3.31 -2.92 3.62
CA ILE A 64 2.21 -2.79 2.67
C ILE A 64 1.20 -3.90 2.95
N LEU A 65 -0.03 -3.51 3.32
CA LEU A 65 -1.19 -4.39 3.39
C LEU A 65 -1.84 -4.45 2.01
N THR A 66 -1.93 -5.65 1.46
CA THR A 66 -2.49 -5.89 0.14
C THR A 66 -3.73 -6.79 0.21
N ASP A 67 -4.55 -6.74 -0.84
CA ASP A 67 -5.50 -7.82 -1.07
C ASP A 67 -4.74 -9.12 -1.40
N ILE A 68 -5.38 -10.28 -1.14
CA ILE A 68 -4.77 -11.59 -1.36
C ILE A 68 -4.58 -11.91 -2.85
N ASP A 69 -5.33 -11.27 -3.74
CA ASP A 69 -5.31 -11.49 -5.18
C ASP A 69 -4.67 -10.32 -5.96
N LEU A 70 -3.75 -9.57 -5.29
CA LEU A 70 -2.99 -8.52 -5.96
C LEU A 70 -2.29 -9.06 -7.22
N PRO A 71 -2.52 -8.47 -8.41
CA PRO A 71 -2.13 -9.09 -9.68
C PRO A 71 -0.64 -8.98 -10.02
N SER A 72 0.14 -8.25 -9.24
CA SER A 72 1.59 -8.10 -9.42
C SER A 72 2.31 -8.04 -8.08
N SER A 73 3.57 -8.44 -8.04
CA SER A 73 4.36 -8.35 -6.80
C SER A 73 4.72 -6.90 -6.44
N LEU A 74 4.93 -6.64 -5.16
CA LEU A 74 5.30 -5.30 -4.67
C LEU A 74 6.64 -4.83 -5.23
N GLU A 75 7.58 -5.75 -5.45
CA GLU A 75 8.88 -5.47 -6.09
C GLU A 75 8.70 -4.92 -7.50
N ASN A 76 7.74 -5.47 -8.24
CA ASN A 76 7.40 -4.97 -9.56
C ASN A 76 6.73 -3.61 -9.48
N ILE A 77 5.62 -3.52 -8.69
CA ILE A 77 4.78 -2.32 -8.60
C ILE A 77 5.60 -1.10 -8.17
N PHE A 78 6.57 -1.29 -7.27
CA PHE A 78 7.36 -0.19 -6.70
C PHE A 78 8.81 -0.16 -7.14
N ASP A 79 9.21 -1.04 -8.06
CA ASP A 79 10.61 -1.14 -8.55
C ASP A 79 11.63 -1.07 -7.40
N LEU A 80 11.43 -1.90 -6.36
CA LEU A 80 12.28 -1.98 -5.18
C LEU A 80 12.61 -3.43 -4.85
N ASN A 81 13.69 -3.64 -4.11
CA ASN A 81 14.09 -4.97 -3.67
C ASN A 81 13.12 -5.52 -2.62
N GLU A 82 12.77 -6.81 -2.71
CA GLU A 82 11.89 -7.53 -1.77
C GLU A 82 12.27 -7.37 -0.29
N LYS A 83 13.57 -7.22 -0.03
CA LYS A 83 14.10 -7.07 1.33
C LYS A 83 13.72 -5.73 1.99
N MET A 84 13.18 -4.78 1.23
CA MET A 84 12.74 -3.47 1.75
C MET A 84 11.31 -3.46 2.29
N PHE A 85 10.53 -4.51 2.01
CA PHE A 85 9.12 -4.59 2.40
C PHE A 85 8.87 -5.53 3.57
N LEU A 86 7.86 -5.19 4.36
CA LEU A 86 7.02 -6.16 5.05
C LEU A 86 5.67 -6.18 4.32
N GLN A 87 5.29 -7.34 3.82
CA GLN A 87 3.98 -7.52 3.19
C GLN A 87 3.05 -8.24 4.15
N VAL A 88 1.85 -7.71 4.27
CA VAL A 88 0.72 -8.35 4.93
C VAL A 88 -0.37 -8.51 3.88
N SER A 89 -0.90 -9.72 3.69
CA SER A 89 -2.01 -9.96 2.77
C SER A 89 -3.27 -10.28 3.56
N SER A 90 -4.39 -9.71 3.14
CA SER A 90 -5.69 -9.90 3.77
C SER A 90 -6.80 -9.79 2.72
N PRO A 91 -7.86 -10.61 2.79
CA PRO A 91 -8.99 -10.49 1.87
C PRO A 91 -9.49 -9.04 1.83
N ALA A 92 -9.57 -8.45 0.63
CA ALA A 92 -10.05 -7.08 0.41
C ALA A 92 -9.37 -6.00 1.27
N CYS A 93 -8.11 -6.21 1.66
CA CYS A 93 -7.38 -5.33 2.60
C CYS A 93 -8.09 -5.12 3.96
N LEU A 94 -8.91 -6.07 4.40
CA LEU A 94 -9.52 -6.05 5.74
C LEU A 94 -8.45 -6.03 6.83
N THR A 95 -8.71 -5.34 7.93
CA THR A 95 -7.78 -5.25 9.08
C THR A 95 -8.35 -5.92 10.32
N ASN A 96 -7.48 -6.50 11.11
CA ASN A 96 -7.81 -7.12 12.39
C ASN A 96 -6.70 -6.87 13.43
N PRO A 97 -6.92 -7.16 14.72
CA PRO A 97 -5.93 -6.90 15.77
C PRO A 97 -4.57 -7.55 15.54
N LYS A 98 -4.50 -8.73 14.90
CA LYS A 98 -3.21 -9.41 14.64
C LYS A 98 -2.39 -8.66 13.60
N GLN A 99 -3.03 -8.17 12.54
CA GLN A 99 -2.37 -7.36 11.51
C GLN A 99 -1.91 -6.01 12.08
N MET A 100 -2.72 -5.39 12.94
CA MET A 100 -2.34 -4.14 13.62
C MET A 100 -1.12 -4.34 14.53
N ALA A 101 -1.06 -5.45 15.27
CA ALA A 101 0.11 -5.80 16.07
C ALA A 101 1.38 -5.98 15.21
N VAL A 102 1.27 -6.54 14.00
CA VAL A 102 2.39 -6.60 13.04
C VAL A 102 2.80 -5.22 12.57
N MET A 103 1.86 -4.30 12.31
CA MET A 103 2.15 -2.92 11.95
C MET A 103 2.87 -2.17 13.09
N GLU A 104 2.41 -2.33 14.33
CA GLU A 104 3.07 -1.76 15.51
C GLU A 104 4.49 -2.30 15.68
N TYR A 105 4.68 -3.61 15.56
CA TYR A 105 6.01 -4.23 15.57
C TYR A 105 6.91 -3.66 14.48
N ALA A 106 6.40 -3.53 13.26
CA ALA A 106 7.16 -3.03 12.13
C ALA A 106 7.70 -1.61 12.37
N VAL A 107 6.87 -0.74 12.93
CA VAL A 107 7.27 0.63 13.25
C VAL A 107 8.26 0.68 14.41
N GLN A 108 8.05 -0.10 15.46
CA GLN A 108 8.88 -0.07 16.66
C GLN A 108 10.23 -0.75 16.46
N TYR A 109 10.28 -1.88 15.73
CA TYR A 109 11.45 -2.76 15.71
C TYR A 109 12.07 -2.95 14.33
N ALA A 110 11.28 -2.84 13.24
CA ALA A 110 11.80 -3.03 11.89
C ALA A 110 12.14 -1.72 11.17
N GLY A 111 11.92 -0.57 11.80
CA GLY A 111 12.26 0.74 11.23
C GLY A 111 11.32 1.21 10.13
N THR A 112 10.09 0.68 10.09
CA THR A 112 9.06 1.07 9.12
C THR A 112 8.67 2.53 9.31
N LYS A 113 8.61 3.26 8.20
CA LYS A 113 8.25 4.67 8.13
C LYS A 113 6.97 4.91 7.35
N VAL A 114 6.61 3.98 6.46
CA VAL A 114 5.41 4.06 5.63
C VAL A 114 4.61 2.77 5.78
N ILE A 115 3.35 2.89 6.16
CA ILE A 115 2.35 1.83 6.12
C ILE A 115 1.35 2.21 5.02
N MET A 116 1.22 1.37 3.99
CA MET A 116 0.30 1.58 2.89
C MET A 116 -0.75 0.46 2.85
N ILE A 117 -2.01 0.85 2.73
CA ILE A 117 -3.10 -0.08 2.42
C ILE A 117 -3.32 0.01 0.91
N LEU A 118 -2.92 -1.03 0.18
CA LEU A 118 -2.91 -1.04 -1.28
C LEU A 118 -4.07 -1.89 -1.81
N ALA A 119 -5.19 -1.24 -2.12
CA ALA A 119 -6.27 -1.84 -2.88
C ALA A 119 -5.93 -1.87 -4.37
N HIS A 120 -6.63 -2.70 -5.14
CA HIS A 120 -6.45 -2.77 -6.59
C HIS A 120 -7.77 -2.94 -7.33
N ASN A 121 -7.76 -2.71 -8.64
CA ASN A 121 -8.92 -2.94 -9.48
C ASN A 121 -9.16 -4.45 -9.70
N ASN A 122 -10.40 -4.81 -9.99
CA ASN A 122 -10.83 -6.18 -10.29
C ASN A 122 -10.61 -7.19 -9.14
N SER A 123 -10.64 -6.78 -7.87
CA SER A 123 -10.58 -7.71 -6.74
C SER A 123 -11.69 -8.76 -6.84
N LYS A 124 -11.32 -10.04 -6.91
CA LYS A 124 -12.25 -11.15 -6.99
C LYS A 124 -12.96 -11.38 -5.66
N ILE A 125 -12.28 -11.10 -4.56
CA ILE A 125 -12.84 -11.21 -3.21
C ILE A 125 -13.98 -10.20 -3.02
N ILE A 126 -13.76 -8.95 -3.43
CA ILE A 126 -14.79 -7.92 -3.36
C ILE A 126 -15.92 -8.25 -4.34
N GLY A 127 -15.60 -8.69 -5.55
CA GLY A 127 -16.63 -9.14 -6.52
C GLY A 127 -17.50 -10.24 -5.95
N ALA A 128 -16.92 -11.25 -5.32
CA ALA A 128 -17.68 -12.34 -4.69
C ALA A 128 -18.57 -11.84 -3.52
N ALA A 129 -18.10 -10.83 -2.76
CA ALA A 129 -18.91 -10.20 -1.72
C ALA A 129 -20.07 -9.39 -2.30
N CYS A 130 -19.84 -8.65 -3.40
CA CYS A 130 -20.89 -7.94 -4.12
C CYS A 130 -21.98 -8.88 -4.66
N ASP A 131 -21.59 -10.07 -5.10
CA ASP A 131 -22.53 -11.12 -5.57
C ASP A 131 -23.13 -11.94 -4.41
N ASN A 132 -22.85 -11.56 -3.17
CA ASN A 132 -23.35 -12.22 -1.96
C ASN A 132 -23.11 -13.75 -1.94
N VAL A 133 -21.90 -14.18 -2.27
CA VAL A 133 -21.51 -15.60 -2.24
C VAL A 133 -21.73 -16.19 -0.86
N GLN A 134 -22.41 -17.35 -0.78
CA GLN A 134 -22.81 -18.02 0.48
C GLN A 134 -22.03 -19.30 0.78
N THR A 135 -20.88 -19.49 0.15
CA THR A 135 -20.09 -20.72 0.30
C THR A 135 -19.26 -20.72 1.59
N GLY A 136 -19.46 -21.72 2.44
CA GLY A 136 -18.66 -21.97 3.63
C GLY A 136 -18.59 -20.76 4.58
N LEU A 137 -17.39 -20.29 4.87
CA LEU A 137 -17.14 -19.14 5.76
C LEU A 137 -17.08 -17.80 5.02
N PHE A 138 -17.28 -17.75 3.70
CA PHE A 138 -17.22 -16.51 2.91
C PHE A 138 -18.19 -15.40 3.39
N PRO A 139 -19.39 -15.71 3.91
CA PRO A 139 -20.27 -14.67 4.48
C PRO A 139 -19.66 -13.82 5.58
N TYR A 140 -18.63 -14.28 6.30
CA TYR A 140 -17.90 -13.45 7.27
C TYR A 140 -17.18 -12.28 6.57
N ILE A 141 -16.55 -12.54 5.41
CA ILE A 141 -15.89 -11.50 4.60
C ILE A 141 -16.94 -10.51 4.07
N THR A 142 -18.03 -11.02 3.51
CA THR A 142 -19.14 -10.17 3.01
C THR A 142 -19.68 -9.25 4.10
N LYS A 143 -19.84 -9.76 5.33
CA LYS A 143 -20.31 -8.97 6.49
C LYS A 143 -19.33 -7.84 6.83
N GLU A 144 -18.03 -8.11 6.83
CA GLU A 144 -17.02 -7.09 7.12
C GLU A 144 -16.94 -6.01 6.02
N LEU A 145 -17.22 -6.37 4.77
CA LEU A 145 -17.27 -5.45 3.63
C LEU A 145 -18.60 -4.67 3.52
N GLN A 146 -19.60 -5.00 4.34
CA GLN A 146 -20.95 -4.38 4.26
C GLN A 146 -20.89 -2.85 4.32
N ASN A 147 -20.03 -2.29 5.17
CA ASN A 147 -19.89 -0.85 5.30
C ASN A 147 -19.31 -0.23 4.02
N ALA A 148 -18.25 -0.81 3.45
CA ALA A 148 -17.66 -0.34 2.19
C ALA A 148 -18.67 -0.40 1.03
N MET A 149 -19.44 -1.47 0.94
CA MET A 149 -20.50 -1.61 -0.06
C MET A 149 -21.62 -0.59 0.14
N THR A 150 -22.09 -0.38 1.36
CA THR A 150 -23.22 0.51 1.66
C THR A 150 -22.89 1.97 1.41
N THR A 151 -21.68 2.39 1.74
CA THR A 151 -21.22 3.77 1.50
C THR A 151 -20.98 4.08 0.03
N THR A 152 -20.88 3.06 -0.83
CA THR A 152 -20.80 3.20 -2.29
C THR A 152 -22.21 3.27 -2.87
N GLN A 153 -22.85 4.44 -2.87
CA GLN A 153 -24.27 4.59 -3.20
C GLN A 153 -24.58 4.89 -4.67
N GLU A 154 -23.61 5.29 -5.46
CA GLU A 154 -23.78 5.93 -6.78
C GLU A 154 -24.10 4.94 -7.92
N PHE A 155 -24.20 3.64 -7.66
CA PHE A 155 -24.33 2.60 -8.68
C PHE A 155 -25.67 1.89 -8.60
N ALA A 156 -26.39 1.83 -9.74
CA ALA A 156 -27.62 1.04 -9.88
C ALA A 156 -27.33 -0.47 -9.92
N ASP A 157 -26.30 -0.88 -10.67
CA ASP A 157 -25.78 -2.25 -10.66
C ASP A 157 -24.66 -2.37 -9.62
N ARG A 158 -24.90 -3.20 -8.61
CA ARG A 158 -24.01 -3.43 -7.47
C ARG A 158 -23.43 -4.85 -7.46
N SER A 159 -23.50 -5.55 -8.58
CA SER A 159 -22.93 -6.88 -8.78
C SER A 159 -21.44 -6.80 -9.18
N SER A 160 -20.76 -7.95 -9.19
CA SER A 160 -19.38 -8.08 -9.68
C SER A 160 -19.23 -7.81 -11.18
N ALA A 161 -20.33 -7.79 -11.93
CA ALA A 161 -20.35 -7.43 -13.36
C ALA A 161 -20.00 -5.96 -13.56
N ASN A 162 -20.40 -5.08 -12.63
CA ASN A 162 -20.03 -3.67 -12.62
C ASN A 162 -18.66 -3.46 -12.00
N LYS A 163 -17.62 -3.41 -12.84
CA LYS A 163 -16.23 -3.25 -12.38
C LYS A 163 -15.97 -1.93 -11.68
N ASP A 164 -16.65 -0.86 -12.10
CA ASP A 164 -16.52 0.44 -11.45
C ASP A 164 -17.07 0.42 -10.02
N PHE A 165 -18.18 -0.30 -9.79
CA PHE A 165 -18.70 -0.51 -8.45
C PHE A 165 -17.71 -1.28 -7.57
N VAL A 166 -17.18 -2.41 -8.07
CA VAL A 166 -16.17 -3.21 -7.33
C VAL A 166 -14.94 -2.37 -6.98
N ASP A 167 -14.44 -1.56 -7.91
CA ASP A 167 -13.28 -0.69 -7.71
C ASP A 167 -13.56 0.42 -6.66
N HIS A 168 -14.79 0.95 -6.63
CA HIS A 168 -15.19 1.92 -5.60
C HIS A 168 -15.30 1.28 -4.22
N VAL A 169 -15.84 0.06 -4.13
CA VAL A 169 -15.86 -0.71 -2.87
C VAL A 169 -14.43 -0.98 -2.39
N ALA A 170 -13.51 -1.34 -3.28
CA ALA A 170 -12.10 -1.56 -2.94
C ALA A 170 -11.43 -0.30 -2.36
N LYS A 171 -11.66 0.87 -2.98
CA LYS A 171 -11.15 2.16 -2.49
C LYS A 171 -11.76 2.52 -1.14
N ASN A 172 -13.07 2.38 -0.98
CA ASN A 172 -13.76 2.66 0.29
C ASN A 172 -13.27 1.73 1.40
N GLN A 173 -13.08 0.43 1.11
CA GLN A 173 -12.56 -0.51 2.11
C GLN A 173 -11.15 -0.15 2.55
N ALA A 174 -10.26 0.24 1.64
CA ALA A 174 -8.93 0.68 2.01
C ALA A 174 -8.94 1.91 2.94
N GLN A 175 -9.87 2.86 2.74
CA GLN A 175 -10.04 4.02 3.60
C GLN A 175 -10.64 3.63 4.97
N ILE A 176 -11.62 2.72 4.99
CA ILE A 176 -12.18 2.17 6.24
C ILE A 176 -11.07 1.50 7.05
N SER A 177 -10.18 0.73 6.41
CA SER A 177 -9.04 0.09 7.07
C SER A 177 -8.10 1.11 7.73
N ILE A 178 -7.82 2.27 7.10
CA ILE A 178 -7.08 3.37 7.74
C ILE A 178 -7.82 3.87 9.00
N THR A 179 -9.11 4.11 8.88
CA THR A 179 -9.93 4.59 10.01
C THR A 179 -9.90 3.60 11.18
N GLN A 180 -10.00 2.30 10.89
CA GLN A 180 -9.90 1.25 11.90
C GLN A 180 -8.52 1.22 12.56
N ILE A 181 -7.43 1.30 11.79
CA ILE A 181 -6.06 1.37 12.31
C ILE A 181 -5.90 2.56 13.26
N MET A 182 -6.35 3.76 12.85
CA MET A 182 -6.22 4.97 13.65
C MET A 182 -7.09 4.94 14.92
N SER A 183 -8.23 4.25 14.91
CA SER A 183 -9.12 4.15 16.07
C SER A 183 -8.71 3.07 17.05
N GLN A 184 -8.13 1.96 16.57
CA GLN A 184 -7.84 0.77 17.38
C GLN A 184 -6.37 0.68 17.83
N SER A 185 -5.44 1.43 17.20
CA SER A 185 -4.03 1.49 17.61
C SER A 185 -3.66 2.91 18.09
N PRO A 186 -3.72 3.18 19.40
CA PRO A 186 -3.24 4.45 19.96
C PRO A 186 -1.77 4.70 19.63
N LEU A 187 -0.95 3.66 19.57
CA LEU A 187 0.48 3.75 19.23
C LEU A 187 0.67 4.29 17.81
N LEU A 188 0.04 3.66 16.81
CA LEU A 188 0.17 4.11 15.42
C LEU A 188 -0.41 5.52 15.24
N LYS A 189 -1.56 5.79 15.86
CA LYS A 189 -2.16 7.13 15.85
C LYS A 189 -1.19 8.19 16.36
N GLN A 190 -0.55 7.95 17.51
CA GLN A 190 0.41 8.89 18.09
C GLN A 190 1.62 9.11 17.19
N LEU A 191 2.19 8.03 16.61
CA LEU A 191 3.35 8.14 15.72
C LEU A 191 3.03 8.88 14.42
N VAL A 192 1.81 8.76 13.91
CA VAL A 192 1.33 9.55 12.76
C VAL A 192 1.19 11.03 13.15
N MET A 193 0.60 11.34 14.30
CA MET A 193 0.48 12.72 14.80
C MET A 193 1.84 13.38 15.02
N ASP A 194 2.83 12.60 15.50
CA ASP A 194 4.21 13.06 15.69
C ASP A 194 5.00 13.18 14.37
N GLY A 195 4.41 12.83 13.23
CA GLY A 195 5.08 12.84 11.92
C GLY A 195 6.20 11.80 11.79
N LYS A 196 6.23 10.77 12.64
CA LYS A 196 7.24 9.69 12.65
C LYS A 196 6.93 8.56 11.70
N VAL A 197 5.66 8.41 11.34
CA VAL A 197 5.14 7.39 10.41
C VAL A 197 4.08 8.02 9.52
N VAL A 198 4.07 7.60 8.25
CA VAL A 198 2.97 7.88 7.32
C VAL A 198 2.12 6.62 7.18
N VAL A 199 0.82 6.75 7.39
CA VAL A 199 -0.17 5.69 7.10
C VAL A 199 -1.12 6.23 6.04
N LEU A 200 -1.25 5.52 4.93
CA LEU A 200 -2.08 5.96 3.81
C LEU A 200 -2.77 4.79 3.10
N SER A 201 -3.86 5.09 2.40
CA SER A 201 -4.47 4.18 1.44
C SER A 201 -4.13 4.59 0.01
N ALA A 202 -3.97 3.61 -0.87
CA ALA A 202 -3.68 3.81 -2.27
C ALA A 202 -4.41 2.77 -3.13
N PHE A 203 -4.57 3.05 -4.41
CA PHE A 203 -5.22 2.18 -5.37
C PHE A 203 -4.30 1.89 -6.54
N TYR A 204 -4.05 0.61 -6.78
CA TYR A 204 -3.26 0.12 -7.90
C TYR A 204 -4.17 -0.25 -9.06
N ASN A 205 -3.88 0.28 -10.24
CA ASN A 205 -4.55 -0.10 -11.48
C ASN A 205 -3.63 -1.00 -12.31
N ASP A 206 -3.98 -2.27 -12.46
CA ASP A 206 -3.18 -3.29 -13.15
C ASP A 206 -3.03 -3.01 -14.66
N LYS A 207 -3.98 -2.30 -15.27
CA LYS A 207 -3.93 -1.96 -16.70
C LYS A 207 -2.88 -0.90 -17.01
N THR A 208 -2.70 0.05 -16.10
CA THR A 208 -1.77 1.17 -16.28
C THR A 208 -0.47 1.01 -15.51
N GLY A 209 -0.44 0.12 -14.51
CA GLY A 209 0.67 -0.02 -13.57
C GLY A 209 0.75 1.10 -12.52
N VAL A 210 -0.19 2.04 -12.51
CA VAL A 210 -0.16 3.23 -11.67
C VAL A 210 -0.77 2.97 -10.30
N VAL A 211 -0.07 3.41 -9.26
CA VAL A 211 -0.58 3.53 -7.88
C VAL A 211 -0.99 4.97 -7.62
N THR A 212 -2.24 5.18 -7.23
CA THR A 212 -2.77 6.50 -6.90
C THR A 212 -3.13 6.55 -5.41
N PRO A 213 -2.51 7.45 -4.61
CA PRO A 213 -2.95 7.70 -3.24
C PRO A 213 -4.39 8.17 -3.21
N LEU A 214 -5.19 7.64 -2.25
CA LEU A 214 -6.59 8.02 -2.09
C LEU A 214 -6.69 9.32 -1.28
N LYS A 215 -7.43 10.32 -1.80
CA LYS A 215 -7.35 11.73 -1.36
C LYS A 215 -7.77 12.00 0.08
N ASP A 216 -8.76 11.29 0.58
CA ASP A 216 -9.41 11.66 1.86
C ASP A 216 -8.62 11.22 3.10
N ASN A 217 -7.58 10.40 2.94
CA ASN A 217 -6.73 9.92 4.02
C ASN A 217 -5.23 10.09 3.72
N ASN A 218 -4.86 10.94 2.75
CA ASN A 218 -3.46 11.20 2.47
C ASN A 218 -2.88 12.18 3.50
N PRO A 219 -2.02 11.71 4.42
CA PRO A 219 -1.38 12.61 5.39
C PRO A 219 -0.52 13.69 4.72
N LEU A 220 -0.22 13.58 3.42
CA LEU A 220 0.44 14.64 2.66
C LEU A 220 -0.46 15.86 2.43
N ASN A 221 -1.79 15.67 2.32
CA ASN A 221 -2.73 16.77 2.10
C ASN A 221 -2.98 17.63 3.34
N SER A 222 -2.81 17.09 4.55
CA SER A 222 -2.93 17.84 5.80
C SER A 222 -1.70 18.69 6.12
N LEU A 223 -0.58 18.44 5.42
CA LEU A 223 0.72 19.05 5.69
C LEU A 223 1.14 20.09 4.63
N THR A 224 0.31 20.28 3.59
CA THR A 224 0.49 21.37 2.58
C THR A 224 -0.31 22.64 2.92
N LYS A 225 -0.98 22.68 4.08
CA LYS A 225 -1.75 23.82 4.56
C LYS A 225 -1.03 24.63 5.66
N ASN A 226 0.29 24.75 5.55
CA ASN A 226 1.06 25.77 6.28
C ASN A 226 2.11 26.36 5.37
#